data_113d99ea34622703dee07c6fca3b8c0d
#
_entry.id   113d99ea34622703dee07c6fca3b8c0d
#
_cell.length_a   1.000
_cell.length_b   1.000
_cell.length_c   1.000
_cell.angle_alpha   90.00
_cell.angle_beta   90.00
_cell.angle_gamma   90.00
#
_symmetry.space_group_name_H-M   'P 1'
#
loop_
_entity.id
_entity.type
_entity.pdbx_description
1 polymer ?
#
loop_
_entity_poly.entity_id
_entity_poly.type
_entity_poly.pdbx_seq_one_letter_code
_entity_poly.pdbx_strand_id
1 'polypeptide(L)'
;MILTESTMKYILTFILSFLSFLVCSQNITITDIPTIDQLPVNAIHRVFRDSEGYMWYGTVNGLCRDDGYHVKVFRSDIETPGLLEDNLVECIAEDKKGNIWFGTDKGVYILDKSDYSVHPMDRERLKNIPVMYL
;
A
#
# COMPACT_ATOMS: atom_id res chain seq x y z
N MET A 1 20.87 40.96 40.12
CA MET A 1 21.51 39.66 40.29
C MET A 1 22.08 39.22 38.94
N ILE A 2 23.38 39.28 38.75
CA ILE A 2 24.02 38.94 37.46
C ILE A 2 24.27 37.44 37.50
N LEU A 3 23.58 36.70 36.64
CA LEU A 3 23.82 35.27 36.43
C LEU A 3 25.22 35.12 35.81
N THR A 4 26.09 34.32 36.42
CA THR A 4 27.42 34.07 35.89
C THR A 4 27.29 33.34 34.55
N GLU A 5 28.22 33.52 33.61
CA GLU A 5 28.23 32.85 32.28
C GLU A 5 28.07 31.33 32.40
N SER A 6 28.60 30.77 33.48
CA SER A 6 28.49 29.34 33.78
C SER A 6 27.04 28.90 34.04
N THR A 7 26.30 29.64 34.88
CA THR A 7 24.89 29.35 35.20
C THR A 7 23.98 29.53 33.98
N MET A 8 24.28 30.50 33.11
CA MET A 8 23.53 30.70 31.86
C MET A 8 23.69 29.56 30.88
N LYS A 9 24.88 28.98 30.77
CA LYS A 9 25.13 27.77 29.94
C LYS A 9 24.35 26.55 30.44
N TYR A 10 24.28 26.32 31.74
CA TYR A 10 23.52 25.21 32.30
C TYR A 10 22.01 25.38 32.14
N ILE A 11 21.49 26.59 32.25
CA ILE A 11 20.08 26.90 32.01
C ILE A 11 19.75 26.67 30.53
N LEU A 12 20.60 27.11 29.60
CA LEU A 12 20.41 26.96 28.17
C LEU A 12 20.43 25.47 27.75
N THR A 13 21.36 24.66 28.28
CA THR A 13 21.42 23.22 28.02
C THR A 13 20.22 22.48 28.60
N PHE A 14 19.72 22.91 29.77
CA PHE A 14 18.52 22.32 30.37
C PHE A 14 17.26 22.63 29.55
N ILE A 15 17.12 23.87 29.06
CA ILE A 15 16.01 24.28 28.18
C ILE A 15 16.06 23.51 26.85
N LEU A 16 17.26 23.36 26.25
CA LEU A 16 17.45 22.63 25.01
C LEU A 16 17.11 21.15 25.17
N SER A 17 17.50 20.52 26.28
CA SER A 17 17.18 19.15 26.61
C SER A 17 15.68 18.95 26.87
N PHE A 18 15.01 19.90 27.50
CA PHE A 18 13.58 19.87 27.76
C PHE A 18 12.76 20.08 26.49
N LEU A 19 13.25 20.94 25.57
CA LEU A 19 12.62 21.17 24.27
C LEU A 19 12.67 19.92 23.37
N SER A 20 13.76 19.14 23.45
CA SER A 20 13.86 17.87 22.70
C SER A 20 12.88 16.79 23.19
N PHE A 21 12.49 16.85 24.47
CA PHE A 21 11.51 15.91 25.03
C PHE A 21 10.08 16.23 24.59
N LEU A 22 9.76 17.50 24.28
CA LEU A 22 8.42 17.90 23.82
C LEU A 22 8.16 17.55 22.36
N VAL A 23 9.18 17.31 21.54
CA VAL A 23 9.02 17.00 20.11
C VAL A 23 8.70 15.52 19.86
N CYS A 24 8.86 14.64 20.84
CA CYS A 24 8.70 13.19 20.68
C CYS A 24 7.26 12.68 20.95
N SER A 25 6.28 13.55 21.16
CA SER A 25 4.89 13.14 21.32
C SER A 25 4.16 13.12 19.98
N GLN A 26 4.44 12.10 19.16
CA GLN A 26 3.57 11.79 18.02
C GLN A 26 2.38 10.98 18.54
N ASN A 27 1.22 11.58 18.53
CA ASN A 27 -0.03 10.85 18.75
C ASN A 27 -0.27 9.94 17.55
N ILE A 28 0.02 8.66 17.70
CA ILE A 28 -0.38 7.64 16.72
C ILE A 28 -1.89 7.45 16.90
N THR A 29 -2.66 8.06 16.02
CA THR A 29 -4.09 7.78 15.93
C THR A 29 -4.26 6.50 15.11
N ILE A 30 -4.62 5.42 15.76
CA ILE A 30 -5.06 4.19 15.08
C ILE A 30 -6.51 4.46 14.67
N THR A 31 -6.72 4.62 13.37
CA THR A 31 -8.05 4.74 12.80
C THR A 31 -8.42 3.39 12.21
N ASP A 32 -9.54 2.84 12.61
CA ASP A 32 -10.08 1.63 11.98
C ASP A 32 -10.35 1.90 10.51
N ILE A 33 -10.06 0.93 9.65
CA ILE A 33 -10.39 1.00 8.22
C ILE A 33 -11.86 0.64 8.11
N PRO A 34 -12.76 1.58 7.71
CA PRO A 34 -14.21 1.35 7.73
C PRO A 34 -14.65 0.21 6.80
N THR A 35 -13.83 -0.14 5.83
CA THR A 35 -14.11 -1.11 4.77
C THR A 35 -13.49 -2.49 5.03
N ILE A 36 -12.81 -2.69 6.17
CA ILE A 36 -12.10 -3.94 6.47
C ILE A 36 -13.03 -5.16 6.44
N ASP A 37 -14.27 -4.99 6.90
CA ASP A 37 -15.28 -6.06 6.94
C ASP A 37 -15.81 -6.45 5.54
N GLN A 38 -15.54 -5.63 4.52
CA GLN A 38 -15.91 -5.90 3.13
C GLN A 38 -14.85 -6.72 2.39
N LEU A 39 -13.68 -6.93 2.99
CA LEU A 39 -12.66 -7.78 2.39
C LEU A 39 -13.10 -9.24 2.39
N PRO A 40 -12.85 -9.98 1.31
CA PRO A 40 -13.32 -11.37 1.18
C PRO A 40 -12.64 -12.33 2.15
N VAL A 41 -11.55 -11.90 2.77
CA VAL A 41 -10.74 -12.68 3.72
C VAL A 41 -9.92 -11.75 4.61
N ASN A 42 -9.55 -12.25 5.80
CA ASN A 42 -8.72 -11.51 6.75
C ASN A 42 -7.20 -11.65 6.48
N ALA A 43 -6.80 -12.45 5.49
CA ALA A 43 -5.38 -12.67 5.14
C ALA A 43 -4.97 -11.72 4.02
N ILE A 44 -4.34 -10.61 4.40
CA ILE A 44 -3.78 -9.61 3.49
C ILE A 44 -2.28 -9.89 3.38
N HIS A 45 -1.79 -10.11 2.16
CA HIS A 45 -0.37 -10.34 1.87
C HIS A 45 0.35 -9.05 1.48
N ARG A 46 -0.35 -8.15 0.77
CA ARG A 46 0.19 -6.87 0.32
C ARG A 46 -0.81 -5.74 0.49
N VAL A 47 -0.28 -4.57 0.81
CA VAL A 47 -1.03 -3.32 0.83
C VAL A 47 -0.27 -2.34 -0.06
N PHE A 48 -0.98 -1.67 -0.95
CA PHE A 48 -0.43 -0.70 -1.88
C PHE A 48 -1.38 0.48 -2.02
N ARG A 49 -0.86 1.71 -2.02
CA ARG A 49 -1.63 2.92 -2.30
C ARG A 49 -1.23 3.44 -3.68
N ASP A 50 -2.20 3.60 -4.57
CA ASP A 50 -1.95 4.11 -5.91
C ASP A 50 -1.83 5.64 -5.95
N SER A 51 -1.46 6.17 -7.11
CA SER A 51 -1.28 7.61 -7.35
C SER A 51 -2.57 8.42 -7.21
N GLU A 52 -3.74 7.81 -7.34
CA GLU A 52 -5.05 8.43 -7.16
C GLU A 52 -5.53 8.38 -5.71
N GLY A 53 -4.82 7.66 -4.84
CA GLY A 53 -5.11 7.56 -3.41
C GLY A 53 -5.92 6.36 -3.00
N TYR A 54 -6.32 5.47 -3.93
CA TYR A 54 -7.01 4.22 -3.62
C TYR A 54 -6.08 3.23 -2.92
N MET A 55 -6.65 2.46 -2.01
CA MET A 55 -5.92 1.37 -1.36
C MET A 55 -6.18 0.06 -2.10
N TRP A 56 -5.11 -0.68 -2.31
CA TRP A 56 -5.14 -1.99 -2.95
C TRP A 56 -4.63 -3.04 -1.97
N TYR A 57 -5.35 -4.15 -1.89
CA TYR A 57 -4.99 -5.27 -1.02
C TYR A 57 -4.81 -6.53 -1.85
N GLY A 58 -3.63 -7.13 -1.79
CA GLY A 58 -3.37 -8.47 -2.29
C GLY A 58 -3.76 -9.48 -1.21
N THR A 59 -4.67 -10.36 -1.51
CA THR A 59 -5.20 -11.34 -0.56
C THR A 59 -5.05 -12.77 -1.11
N VAL A 60 -5.33 -13.76 -0.27
CA VAL A 60 -5.43 -15.17 -0.71
C VAL A 60 -6.65 -15.43 -1.63
N ASN A 61 -7.56 -14.47 -1.75
CA ASN A 61 -8.80 -14.60 -2.51
C ASN A 61 -9.04 -13.43 -3.47
N GLY A 62 -7.98 -12.97 -4.12
CA GLY A 62 -8.00 -11.96 -5.16
C GLY A 62 -7.35 -10.64 -4.79
N LEU A 63 -7.36 -9.74 -5.76
CA LEU A 63 -6.96 -8.36 -5.62
C LEU A 63 -8.18 -7.52 -5.21
N CYS A 64 -8.05 -6.70 -4.17
CA CYS A 64 -9.10 -5.83 -3.70
C CYS A 64 -8.72 -4.37 -3.89
N ARG A 65 -9.65 -3.54 -4.37
CA ARG A 65 -9.53 -2.08 -4.42
C ARG A 65 -10.52 -1.45 -3.46
N ASP A 66 -10.03 -0.59 -2.60
CA ASP A 66 -10.79 0.13 -1.59
C ASP A 66 -10.78 1.63 -1.90
N ASP A 67 -11.95 2.23 -2.03
CA ASP A 67 -12.15 3.66 -2.25
C ASP A 67 -12.52 4.43 -0.96
N GLY A 68 -12.46 3.76 0.19
CA GLY A 68 -12.83 4.29 1.50
C GLY A 68 -14.31 4.09 1.86
N TYR A 69 -15.15 3.63 0.91
CA TYR A 69 -16.57 3.37 1.08
C TYR A 69 -16.94 1.95 0.70
N HIS A 70 -16.34 1.45 -0.39
CA HIS A 70 -16.61 0.13 -0.95
C HIS A 70 -15.33 -0.57 -1.35
N VAL A 71 -15.35 -1.91 -1.22
CA VAL A 71 -14.28 -2.77 -1.72
C VAL A 71 -14.75 -3.48 -2.97
N LYS A 72 -14.01 -3.29 -4.08
CA LYS A 72 -14.18 -4.07 -5.31
C LYS A 72 -13.16 -5.19 -5.35
N VAL A 73 -13.61 -6.41 -5.59
CA VAL A 73 -12.77 -7.61 -5.61
C VAL A 73 -12.61 -8.10 -7.05
N PHE A 74 -11.36 -8.40 -7.43
CA PHE A 74 -10.98 -9.01 -8.69
C PHE A 74 -10.43 -10.40 -8.40
N ARG A 75 -11.18 -11.43 -8.79
CA ARG A 75 -10.83 -12.83 -8.56
C ARG A 75 -11.50 -13.71 -9.61
N SER A 76 -11.00 -14.92 -9.75
CA SER A 76 -11.70 -15.97 -10.48
C SER A 76 -12.71 -16.65 -9.57
N ASP A 77 -13.98 -16.62 -9.95
CA ASP A 77 -15.09 -17.28 -9.26
C ASP A 77 -16.18 -17.70 -10.25
N ILE A 78 -17.40 -17.98 -9.76
CA ILE A 78 -18.53 -18.43 -10.62
C ILE A 78 -18.99 -17.31 -11.58
N GLU A 79 -18.90 -16.05 -11.15
CA GLU A 79 -19.33 -14.88 -11.95
C GLU A 79 -18.26 -14.47 -12.96
N THR A 80 -17.01 -14.64 -12.61
CA THR A 80 -15.84 -14.30 -13.43
C THR A 80 -14.88 -15.48 -13.58
N PRO A 81 -15.32 -16.59 -14.21
CA PRO A 81 -14.49 -17.79 -14.32
C PRO A 81 -13.28 -17.53 -15.22
N GLY A 82 -12.09 -17.89 -14.70
CA GLY A 82 -10.84 -17.75 -15.46
C GLY A 82 -10.28 -16.33 -15.55
N LEU A 83 -10.79 -15.39 -14.75
CA LEU A 83 -10.22 -14.04 -14.67
C LEU A 83 -8.75 -14.10 -14.22
N LEU A 84 -8.46 -14.93 -13.24
CA LEU A 84 -7.11 -15.23 -12.75
C LEU A 84 -6.91 -16.75 -12.78
N GLU A 85 -5.68 -17.21 -13.05
CA GLU A 85 -5.34 -18.64 -12.91
C GLU A 85 -5.16 -19.03 -11.43
N ASP A 86 -4.83 -18.07 -10.57
CA ASP A 86 -4.71 -18.21 -9.14
C ASP A 86 -5.16 -16.91 -8.44
N ASN A 87 -5.93 -17.05 -7.37
CA ASN A 87 -6.44 -15.91 -6.61
C ASN A 87 -5.46 -15.40 -5.54
N LEU A 88 -4.36 -16.07 -5.26
CA LEU A 88 -3.35 -15.62 -4.29
C LEU A 88 -2.51 -14.49 -4.87
N VAL A 89 -2.76 -13.27 -4.42
CA VAL A 89 -2.02 -12.07 -4.86
C VAL A 89 -0.90 -11.75 -3.90
N GLU A 90 0.34 -11.84 -4.39
CA GLU A 90 1.56 -11.69 -3.60
C GLU A 90 2.25 -10.33 -3.76
N CYS A 91 2.10 -9.68 -4.90
CA CYS A 91 2.73 -8.39 -5.17
C CYS A 91 1.80 -7.46 -5.94
N ILE A 92 1.97 -6.15 -5.74
CA ILE A 92 1.18 -5.10 -6.39
C ILE A 92 2.13 -3.93 -6.70
N ALA A 93 1.99 -3.35 -7.88
CA ALA A 93 2.70 -2.14 -8.29
C ALA A 93 1.82 -1.32 -9.24
N GLU A 94 2.14 -0.04 -9.41
CA GLU A 94 1.51 0.85 -10.39
C GLU A 94 2.53 1.25 -11.45
N ASP A 95 2.12 1.26 -12.73
CA ASP A 95 2.96 1.74 -13.80
C ASP A 95 2.80 3.27 -14.04
N LYS A 96 3.63 3.83 -14.91
CA LYS A 96 3.58 5.28 -15.24
C LYS A 96 2.30 5.72 -15.95
N LYS A 97 1.49 4.77 -16.42
CA LYS A 97 0.19 5.03 -17.05
C LYS A 97 -0.98 4.92 -16.06
N GLY A 98 -0.69 4.53 -14.81
CA GLY A 98 -1.67 4.31 -13.76
C GLY A 98 -2.29 2.92 -13.76
N ASN A 99 -1.82 1.96 -14.56
CA ASN A 99 -2.31 0.59 -14.52
C ASN A 99 -1.76 -0.14 -13.28
N ILE A 100 -2.56 -1.01 -12.71
CA ILE A 100 -2.13 -1.82 -11.57
C ILE A 100 -1.60 -3.16 -12.07
N TRP A 101 -0.36 -3.43 -11.74
CA TRP A 101 0.31 -4.70 -11.97
C TRP A 101 0.26 -5.53 -10.71
N PHE A 102 -0.12 -6.77 -10.81
CA PHE A 102 -0.13 -7.67 -9.67
C PHE A 102 0.29 -9.08 -10.07
N GLY A 103 0.95 -9.75 -9.14
CA GLY A 103 1.48 -11.08 -9.33
C GLY A 103 0.81 -12.10 -8.43
N THR A 104 0.59 -13.28 -9.01
CA THR A 104 0.14 -14.49 -8.32
C THR A 104 1.17 -15.60 -8.55
N ASP A 105 1.04 -16.73 -7.88
CA ASP A 105 1.91 -17.90 -8.12
C ASP A 105 1.86 -18.41 -9.57
N LYS A 106 0.79 -18.12 -10.30
CA LYS A 106 0.58 -18.62 -11.68
C LYS A 106 0.95 -17.62 -12.76
N GLY A 107 1.07 -16.33 -12.40
CA GLY A 107 1.44 -15.32 -13.39
C GLY A 107 1.30 -13.90 -12.93
N VAL A 108 1.65 -12.98 -13.82
CA VAL A 108 1.52 -11.55 -13.64
C VAL A 108 0.35 -11.04 -14.46
N TYR A 109 -0.42 -10.13 -13.90
CA TYR A 109 -1.59 -9.54 -14.51
C TYR A 109 -1.49 -8.01 -14.50
N ILE A 110 -2.16 -7.39 -15.46
CA ILE A 110 -2.32 -5.94 -15.56
C ILE A 110 -3.80 -5.64 -15.47
N LEU A 111 -4.16 -4.77 -14.54
CA LEU A 111 -5.49 -4.20 -14.43
C LEU A 111 -5.46 -2.79 -14.99
N ASP A 112 -6.24 -2.54 -16.05
CA ASP A 112 -6.48 -1.21 -16.58
C ASP A 112 -7.51 -0.50 -15.72
N LYS A 113 -7.14 0.64 -15.10
CA LYS A 113 -8.05 1.37 -14.21
C LYS A 113 -9.17 2.10 -14.98
N SER A 114 -9.06 2.28 -16.28
CA SER A 114 -10.07 3.00 -17.08
C SER A 114 -11.37 2.21 -17.25
N ASP A 115 -11.26 0.88 -17.35
CA ASP A 115 -12.41 -0.01 -17.55
C ASP A 115 -12.42 -1.20 -16.58
N TYR A 116 -11.40 -1.30 -15.72
CA TYR A 116 -11.17 -2.41 -14.79
C TYR A 116 -11.01 -3.77 -15.45
N SER A 117 -10.60 -3.80 -16.70
CA SER A 117 -10.23 -5.04 -17.37
C SER A 117 -8.92 -5.61 -16.81
N VAL A 118 -8.87 -6.94 -16.67
CA VAL A 118 -7.69 -7.65 -16.19
C VAL A 118 -7.13 -8.50 -17.33
N HIS A 119 -5.87 -8.35 -17.61
CA HIS A 119 -5.18 -9.07 -18.68
C HIS A 119 -3.97 -9.82 -18.15
N PRO A 120 -3.79 -11.09 -18.49
CA PRO A 120 -2.56 -11.80 -18.17
C PRO A 120 -1.39 -11.19 -18.95
N MET A 121 -0.24 -11.09 -18.29
CA MET A 121 0.99 -10.68 -18.95
C MET A 121 1.62 -11.87 -19.67
N ASP A 122 1.86 -11.71 -20.97
CA ASP A 122 2.57 -12.71 -21.73
C ASP A 122 4.06 -12.75 -21.29
N ARG A 123 4.57 -13.97 -21.05
CA ARG A 123 5.98 -14.22 -20.68
C ARG A 123 6.97 -13.67 -21.70
N GLU A 124 6.61 -13.62 -22.98
CA GLU A 124 7.45 -13.05 -24.03
C GLU A 124 7.64 -11.53 -23.84
N ARG A 125 6.62 -10.83 -23.37
CA ARG A 125 6.70 -9.39 -23.06
C ARG A 125 7.55 -9.11 -21.83
N LEU A 126 7.57 -10.01 -20.83
CA LEU A 126 8.39 -9.88 -19.63
C LEU A 126 9.90 -9.88 -19.94
N LYS A 127 10.33 -10.60 -20.97
CA LYS A 127 11.76 -10.65 -21.39
C LYS A 127 12.28 -9.29 -21.91
N ASN A 128 11.40 -8.42 -22.37
CA ASN A 128 11.74 -7.13 -22.96
C ASN A 128 11.51 -5.94 -22.03
N ILE A 129 11.09 -6.16 -20.79
CA ILE A 129 10.98 -5.11 -19.80
C ILE A 129 12.36 -4.94 -19.17
N PRO A 130 13.02 -3.76 -19.32
CA PRO A 130 14.23 -3.50 -18.56
C PRO A 130 13.87 -3.59 -17.07
N VAL A 131 14.52 -4.51 -16.36
CA VAL A 131 14.40 -4.65 -14.90
C VAL A 131 14.84 -3.34 -14.27
N MET A 132 13.93 -2.41 -14.12
CA MET A 132 14.13 -1.26 -13.25
C MET A 132 13.66 -1.71 -11.86
N TYR A 133 14.63 -1.74 -10.98
CA TYR A 133 14.53 -2.12 -9.57
C TYR A 133 13.20 -1.73 -8.93
N LEU A 134 12.50 -2.71 -8.43
CA LEU A 134 11.45 -2.60 -7.45
C LEU A 134 12.05 -2.43 -6.06
#